data_4b826ca8c9b74e6d4300dc06997e4a1e
#
_entry.id   4b826ca8c9b74e6d4300dc06997e4a1e
#
_cell.length_a   1.000
_cell.length_b   1.000
_cell.length_c   1.000
_cell.angle_alpha   90.00
_cell.angle_beta   90.00
_cell.angle_gamma   90.00
#
_symmetry.space_group_name_H-M   'P 1'
#
loop_
_entity.id
_entity.type
_entity.pdbx_description
1 polymer ?
#
loop_
_entity_poly.entity_id
_entity_poly.type
_entity_poly.pdbx_seq_one_letter_code
_entity_poly.pdbx_strand_id
1 'polypeptide(L)'
;IIQHNGFFIVNSKYNLDINVTTQNIIETETYQSTYIFYLGKLDSKADFDFRLQLCSDLLPHIIKDNAENKFLNLFDLIRYKTLDLINEDNILNKLIDFNKIKSIDEELLYTGLKFINNDLNISKTSTSMFLHRNTLVYRLEKINEILGFDLKNFENAMIFYLSVKSYFLYKKI
;
A
#
# COMPACT_ATOMS: atom_id res chain seq x y z
N ILE A 1 -3.88 17.76 22.38
CA ILE A 1 -4.48 16.52 21.84
C ILE A 1 -5.99 16.64 21.95
N ILE A 2 -6.68 16.40 20.86
CA ILE A 2 -8.15 16.45 20.79
C ILE A 2 -8.61 15.07 20.32
N GLN A 3 -9.63 14.51 20.98
CA GLN A 3 -10.30 13.29 20.51
C GLN A 3 -11.48 13.68 19.63
N HIS A 4 -11.53 13.11 18.42
CA HIS A 4 -12.61 13.35 17.49
C HIS A 4 -12.84 12.10 16.62
N ASN A 5 -14.08 11.58 16.57
CA ASN A 5 -14.49 10.44 15.74
C ASN A 5 -13.55 9.21 15.82
N GLY A 6 -13.08 8.87 17.03
CA GLY A 6 -12.16 7.72 17.23
C GLY A 6 -10.70 8.01 16.96
N PHE A 7 -10.34 9.23 16.55
CA PHE A 7 -8.95 9.66 16.36
C PHE A 7 -8.48 10.52 17.52
N PHE A 8 -7.19 10.37 17.86
CA PHE A 8 -6.47 11.34 18.68
C PHE A 8 -5.72 12.29 17.74
N ILE A 9 -6.08 13.58 17.77
CA ILE A 9 -5.54 14.59 16.88
C ILE A 9 -4.46 15.36 17.64
N VAL A 10 -3.24 15.37 17.09
CA VAL A 10 -2.13 16.15 17.58
C VAL A 10 -1.86 17.28 16.60
N ASN A 11 -2.10 18.52 17.01
CA ASN A 11 -1.75 19.72 16.24
C ASN A 11 -0.53 20.39 16.89
N SER A 12 0.46 20.72 16.10
CA SER A 12 1.67 21.42 16.57
C SER A 12 2.04 22.54 15.60
N LYS A 13 2.49 23.65 16.17
CA LYS A 13 3.14 24.74 15.41
C LYS A 13 4.59 24.40 15.01
N TYR A 14 5.17 23.38 15.62
CA TYR A 14 6.51 22.92 15.36
C TYR A 14 6.48 21.59 14.59
N ASN A 15 7.51 21.34 13.80
CA ASN A 15 7.71 20.02 13.24
C ASN A 15 7.90 19.03 14.38
N LEU A 16 6.93 18.12 14.53
CA LEU A 16 7.07 16.99 15.43
C LEU A 16 7.84 15.91 14.68
N ASP A 17 8.88 15.39 15.28
CA ASP A 17 9.56 14.18 14.76
C ASP A 17 8.74 12.94 15.14
N ILE A 18 7.58 12.83 14.50
CA ILE A 18 6.71 11.67 14.62
C ILE A 18 7.03 10.72 13.47
N ASN A 19 7.43 9.51 13.81
CA ASN A 19 7.87 8.51 12.85
C ASN A 19 7.49 7.09 13.31
N VAL A 20 7.95 6.08 12.60
CA VAL A 20 7.69 4.66 12.92
C VAL A 20 8.15 4.32 14.35
N THR A 21 9.23 4.91 14.85
CA THR A 21 9.69 4.70 16.24
C THR A 21 8.65 5.19 17.24
N THR A 22 8.05 6.36 17.00
CA THR A 22 6.97 6.91 17.83
C THR A 22 5.77 5.95 17.86
N GLN A 23 5.38 5.40 16.72
CA GLN A 23 4.30 4.43 16.62
C GLN A 23 4.61 3.17 17.45
N ASN A 24 5.82 2.61 17.32
CA ASN A 24 6.24 1.43 18.07
C ASN A 24 6.21 1.67 19.60
N ILE A 25 6.62 2.84 20.05
CA ILE A 25 6.56 3.24 21.47
C ILE A 25 5.10 3.24 21.94
N ILE A 26 4.19 3.87 21.19
CA ILE A 26 2.76 3.92 21.55
C ILE A 26 2.18 2.50 21.62
N GLU A 27 2.46 1.65 20.65
CA GLU A 27 1.99 0.25 20.65
C GLU A 27 2.53 -0.55 21.85
N THR A 28 3.79 -0.35 22.19
CA THR A 28 4.42 -1.02 23.35
C THR A 28 3.79 -0.58 24.68
N GLU A 29 3.55 0.71 24.86
CA GLU A 29 3.00 1.27 26.08
C GLU A 29 1.49 1.02 26.24
N THR A 30 0.76 0.97 25.12
CA THR A 30 -0.71 0.82 25.17
C THR A 30 -1.19 -0.61 24.94
N TYR A 31 -0.33 -1.50 24.46
CA TYR A 31 -0.70 -2.85 23.99
C TYR A 31 -1.80 -2.86 22.92
N GLN A 32 -1.90 -1.77 22.14
CA GLN A 32 -2.91 -1.60 21.09
C GLN A 32 -2.25 -1.29 19.76
N SER A 33 -2.77 -1.92 18.70
CA SER A 33 -2.34 -1.62 17.34
C SER A 33 -2.71 -0.17 16.98
N THR A 34 -1.72 0.62 16.57
CA THR A 34 -1.85 2.07 16.39
C THR A 34 -1.50 2.45 14.95
N TYR A 35 -2.41 3.15 14.28
CA TYR A 35 -2.18 3.75 12.98
C TYR A 35 -1.95 5.25 13.15
N ILE A 36 -0.88 5.79 12.57
CA ILE A 36 -0.56 7.22 12.60
C ILE A 36 -0.73 7.78 11.20
N PHE A 37 -1.57 8.80 11.05
CA PHE A 37 -1.77 9.54 9.81
C PHE A 37 -1.09 10.89 9.88
N TYR A 38 -0.02 11.07 9.10
CA TYR A 38 0.64 12.37 8.95
C TYR A 38 -0.03 13.16 7.82
N LEU A 39 -0.88 14.10 8.19
CA LEU A 39 -1.69 14.87 7.23
C LEU A 39 -0.96 16.07 6.64
N GLY A 40 0.26 16.36 7.10
CA GLY A 40 1.01 17.53 6.65
C GLY A 40 0.41 18.85 7.14
N LYS A 41 0.78 19.95 6.46
CA LYS A 41 0.23 21.28 6.75
C LYS A 41 -1.22 21.34 6.30
N LEU A 42 -2.04 21.95 7.13
CA LEU A 42 -3.48 22.16 6.87
C LEU A 42 -3.70 23.67 6.64
N ASP A 43 -4.38 24.00 5.55
CA ASP A 43 -4.59 25.39 5.15
C ASP A 43 -5.93 25.96 5.67
N SER A 44 -6.88 25.08 6.01
CA SER A 44 -8.18 25.47 6.52
C SER A 44 -8.84 24.36 7.36
N LYS A 45 -9.91 24.73 8.06
CA LYS A 45 -10.77 23.74 8.74
C LYS A 45 -11.40 22.77 7.74
N ALA A 46 -11.82 23.24 6.58
CA ALA A 46 -12.41 22.39 5.54
C ALA A 46 -11.41 21.36 5.01
N ASP A 47 -10.14 21.74 4.83
CA ASP A 47 -9.06 20.82 4.45
C ASP A 47 -8.81 19.77 5.54
N PHE A 48 -8.83 20.18 6.81
CA PHE A 48 -8.73 19.25 7.94
C PHE A 48 -9.90 18.26 7.96
N ASP A 49 -11.13 18.74 7.90
CA ASP A 49 -12.32 17.90 7.95
C ASP A 49 -12.33 16.89 6.78
N PHE A 50 -11.94 17.33 5.59
CA PHE A 50 -11.79 16.48 4.41
C PHE A 50 -10.77 15.37 4.61
N ARG A 51 -9.55 15.70 5.05
CA ARG A 51 -8.48 14.70 5.25
C ARG A 51 -8.80 13.73 6.38
N LEU A 52 -9.44 14.21 7.45
CA LEU A 52 -9.88 13.36 8.55
C LEU A 52 -10.96 12.36 8.09
N GLN A 53 -11.94 12.83 7.31
CA GLN A 53 -12.96 11.96 6.73
C GLN A 53 -12.30 10.90 5.82
N LEU A 54 -11.36 11.30 4.97
CA LEU A 54 -10.64 10.37 4.09
C LEU A 54 -9.89 9.30 4.90
N CYS A 55 -9.22 9.66 6.00
CA CYS A 55 -8.59 8.69 6.88
C CYS A 55 -9.61 7.70 7.46
N SER A 56 -10.77 8.20 7.89
CA SER A 56 -11.84 7.37 8.44
C SER A 56 -12.36 6.37 7.41
N ASP A 57 -12.61 6.83 6.19
CA ASP A 57 -13.15 6.01 5.10
C ASP A 57 -12.17 4.92 4.66
N LEU A 58 -10.87 5.25 4.62
CA LEU A 58 -9.82 4.33 4.16
C LEU A 58 -9.29 3.39 5.25
N LEU A 59 -9.48 3.70 6.53
CA LEU A 59 -8.93 2.91 7.63
C LEU A 59 -9.31 1.42 7.58
N PRO A 60 -10.56 1.01 7.27
CA PRO A 60 -10.90 -0.41 7.14
C PRO A 60 -10.08 -1.13 6.07
N HIS A 61 -9.81 -0.49 4.93
CA HIS A 61 -9.00 -1.04 3.83
C HIS A 61 -7.53 -1.15 4.22
N ILE A 62 -7.01 -0.14 4.94
CA ILE A 62 -5.64 -0.11 5.45
C ILE A 62 -5.41 -1.24 6.47
N ILE A 63 -6.37 -1.45 7.37
CA ILE A 63 -6.33 -2.55 8.35
C ILE A 63 -6.35 -3.90 7.63
N LYS A 64 -7.21 -4.06 6.62
CA LYS A 64 -7.34 -5.30 5.83
C LYS A 64 -6.05 -5.62 5.04
N ASP A 65 -5.37 -4.61 4.53
CA ASP A 65 -4.08 -4.79 3.81
C ASP A 65 -2.97 -5.32 4.74
N ASN A 66 -3.17 -5.22 6.05
CA ASN A 66 -2.21 -5.65 7.08
C ASN A 66 -0.78 -5.20 6.77
N ALA A 67 -0.65 -3.96 6.27
CA ALA A 67 0.63 -3.40 5.90
C ALA A 67 1.55 -3.32 7.13
N GLU A 68 2.81 -3.71 6.95
CA GLU A 68 3.83 -3.60 8.02
C GLU A 68 3.99 -2.15 8.50
N ASN A 69 3.85 -1.20 7.58
CA ASN A 69 3.95 0.23 7.89
C ASN A 69 2.57 0.79 8.27
N LYS A 70 2.42 1.15 9.54
CA LYS A 70 1.24 1.80 10.10
C LYS A 70 1.41 3.31 10.28
N PHE A 71 2.55 3.87 9.86
CA PHE A 71 2.78 5.30 9.75
C PHE A 71 2.48 5.74 8.31
N LEU A 72 1.38 6.43 8.11
CA LEU A 72 0.80 6.74 6.81
C LEU A 72 0.85 8.25 6.55
N ASN A 73 1.16 8.60 5.34
CA ASN A 73 1.19 9.98 4.87
C ASN A 73 0.17 10.21 3.73
N LEU A 74 0.12 11.41 3.18
CA LEU A 74 -0.81 11.75 2.09
C LEU A 74 -0.63 10.88 0.84
N PHE A 75 0.59 10.44 0.52
CA PHE A 75 0.81 9.56 -0.63
C PHE A 75 0.22 8.18 -0.41
N ASP A 76 0.26 7.68 0.84
CA ASP A 76 -0.41 6.44 1.20
C ASP A 76 -1.93 6.55 1.06
N LEU A 77 -2.52 7.67 1.49
CA LEU A 77 -3.95 7.92 1.30
C LEU A 77 -4.35 8.00 -0.17
N ILE A 78 -3.55 8.66 -1.01
CA ILE A 78 -3.75 8.69 -2.47
C ILE A 78 -3.72 7.26 -3.03
N ARG A 79 -2.75 6.46 -2.62
CA ARG A 79 -2.63 5.07 -3.06
C ARG A 79 -3.88 4.26 -2.70
N TYR A 80 -4.32 4.27 -1.44
CA TYR A 80 -5.51 3.53 -1.01
C TYR A 80 -6.77 4.05 -1.69
N LYS A 81 -6.93 5.37 -1.87
CA LYS A 81 -8.08 5.92 -2.59
C LYS A 81 -8.08 5.52 -4.06
N THR A 82 -6.92 5.43 -4.69
CA THR A 82 -6.81 4.92 -6.07
C THR A 82 -7.27 3.47 -6.17
N LEU A 83 -6.86 2.60 -5.23
CA LEU A 83 -7.30 1.20 -5.20
C LEU A 83 -8.81 1.07 -4.98
N ASP A 84 -9.37 1.91 -4.13
CA ASP A 84 -10.81 2.00 -3.85
C ASP A 84 -11.58 2.38 -5.13
N LEU A 85 -11.15 3.43 -5.84
CA LEU A 85 -11.72 3.84 -7.11
C LEU A 85 -11.64 2.74 -8.19
N ILE A 86 -10.52 2.01 -8.27
CA ILE A 86 -10.39 0.87 -9.18
C ILE A 86 -11.43 -0.20 -8.87
N ASN A 87 -11.67 -0.46 -7.59
CA ASN A 87 -12.67 -1.46 -7.19
C ASN A 87 -14.10 -1.02 -7.50
N GLU A 88 -14.42 0.26 -7.33
CA GLU A 88 -15.76 0.81 -7.57
C GLU A 88 -16.06 1.03 -9.04
N ASP A 89 -15.06 1.30 -9.88
CA ASP A 89 -15.23 1.63 -11.29
C ASP A 89 -15.43 0.38 -12.15
N ASN A 90 -16.60 0.28 -12.78
CA ASN A 90 -16.96 -0.85 -13.61
C ASN A 90 -16.10 -1.00 -14.87
N ILE A 91 -15.54 0.07 -15.40
CA ILE A 91 -14.69 0.05 -16.60
C ILE A 91 -13.31 -0.48 -16.21
N LEU A 92 -12.69 0.08 -15.17
CA LEU A 92 -11.41 -0.40 -14.67
C LEU A 92 -11.45 -1.87 -14.24
N ASN A 93 -12.53 -2.29 -13.57
CA ASN A 93 -12.73 -3.70 -13.22
C ASN A 93 -12.82 -4.64 -14.43
N LYS A 94 -13.28 -4.17 -15.58
CA LYS A 94 -13.32 -4.95 -16.82
C LYS A 94 -12.00 -4.93 -17.58
N LEU A 95 -11.25 -3.83 -17.49
CA LEU A 95 -9.94 -3.69 -18.16
C LEU A 95 -8.85 -4.47 -17.44
N ILE A 96 -8.92 -4.58 -16.11
CA ILE A 96 -8.00 -5.39 -15.32
C ILE A 96 -8.46 -6.85 -15.38
N ASP A 97 -7.65 -7.71 -15.98
CA ASP A 97 -7.94 -9.15 -16.02
C ASP A 97 -7.62 -9.83 -14.67
N PHE A 98 -8.55 -9.70 -13.74
CA PHE A 98 -8.43 -10.33 -12.42
C PHE A 98 -8.37 -11.86 -12.47
N ASN A 99 -8.87 -12.50 -13.54
CA ASN A 99 -8.73 -13.95 -13.70
C ASN A 99 -7.28 -14.33 -13.98
N LYS A 100 -6.56 -13.54 -14.78
CA LYS A 100 -5.12 -13.71 -14.95
C LYS A 100 -4.37 -13.51 -13.64
N ILE A 101 -4.67 -12.46 -12.89
CA ILE A 101 -4.05 -12.23 -11.57
C ILE A 101 -4.32 -13.42 -10.64
N LYS A 102 -5.54 -13.91 -10.55
CA LYS A 102 -5.92 -15.07 -9.74
C LYS A 102 -5.20 -16.36 -10.17
N SER A 103 -4.85 -16.51 -11.44
CA SER A 103 -4.14 -17.69 -11.95
C SER A 103 -2.64 -17.70 -11.61
N ILE A 104 -2.08 -16.58 -11.16
CA ILE A 104 -0.68 -16.49 -10.74
C ILE A 104 -0.58 -16.98 -9.30
N ASP A 105 0.40 -17.83 -9.04
CA ASP A 105 0.73 -18.28 -7.69
C ASP A 105 1.01 -17.10 -6.76
N GLU A 106 0.48 -17.15 -5.53
CA GLU A 106 0.64 -16.07 -4.55
C GLU A 106 2.11 -15.74 -4.26
N GLU A 107 2.98 -16.74 -4.25
CA GLU A 107 4.42 -16.52 -4.05
C GLU A 107 5.01 -15.70 -5.20
N LEU A 108 4.54 -15.90 -6.43
CA LEU A 108 4.94 -15.10 -7.58
C LEU A 108 4.37 -13.68 -7.49
N LEU A 109 3.08 -13.52 -7.12
CA LEU A 109 2.48 -12.19 -6.90
C LEU A 109 3.26 -11.41 -5.84
N TYR A 110 3.58 -12.06 -4.71
CA TYR A 110 4.40 -11.47 -3.67
C TYR A 110 5.81 -11.09 -4.17
N THR A 111 6.42 -11.97 -4.99
CA THR A 111 7.73 -11.69 -5.60
C THR A 111 7.68 -10.43 -6.47
N GLY A 112 6.65 -10.30 -7.31
CA GLY A 112 6.45 -9.11 -8.15
C GLY A 112 6.25 -7.83 -7.33
N LEU A 113 5.43 -7.87 -6.27
CA LEU A 113 5.26 -6.72 -5.36
C LEU A 113 6.57 -6.36 -4.64
N LYS A 114 7.34 -7.33 -4.16
CA LYS A 114 8.66 -7.08 -3.53
C LYS A 114 9.66 -6.50 -4.52
N PHE A 115 9.63 -6.93 -5.78
CA PHE A 115 10.47 -6.37 -6.83
C PHE A 115 10.16 -4.88 -7.08
N ILE A 116 8.87 -4.52 -7.13
CA ILE A 116 8.44 -3.13 -7.28
C ILE A 116 8.84 -2.30 -6.05
N ASN A 117 8.59 -2.80 -4.85
CA ASN A 117 8.92 -2.11 -3.60
C ASN A 117 10.45 -1.95 -3.37
N ASN A 118 11.26 -2.71 -4.11
CA ASN A 118 12.71 -2.58 -4.16
C ASN A 118 13.20 -1.81 -5.39
N ASP A 119 12.40 -0.88 -5.91
CA ASP A 119 12.74 0.03 -7.01
C ASP A 119 13.08 -0.70 -8.33
N LEU A 120 12.42 -1.82 -8.62
CA LEU A 120 12.69 -2.71 -9.76
C LEU A 120 14.14 -3.21 -9.80
N ASN A 121 14.79 -3.33 -8.64
CA ASN A 121 16.19 -3.71 -8.52
C ASN A 121 16.32 -5.18 -8.15
N ILE A 122 16.83 -5.99 -9.12
CA ILE A 122 17.00 -7.43 -8.94
C ILE A 122 17.91 -7.77 -7.76
N SER A 123 19.04 -7.08 -7.60
CA SER A 123 20.00 -7.39 -6.53
C SER A 123 19.42 -7.07 -5.15
N LYS A 124 18.79 -5.90 -5.00
CA LYS A 124 18.10 -5.49 -3.76
C LYS A 124 16.98 -6.47 -3.41
N THR A 125 16.21 -6.90 -4.41
CA THR A 125 15.09 -7.83 -4.19
C THR A 125 15.56 -9.22 -3.83
N SER A 126 16.54 -9.77 -4.55
CA SER A 126 17.07 -11.11 -4.25
C SER A 126 17.65 -11.18 -2.84
N THR A 127 18.36 -10.15 -2.40
CA THR A 127 18.89 -10.05 -1.03
C THR A 127 17.75 -9.97 -0.01
N SER A 128 16.76 -9.10 -0.21
CA SER A 128 15.64 -8.90 0.73
C SER A 128 14.72 -10.12 0.85
N MET A 129 14.67 -10.96 -0.18
CA MET A 129 13.87 -12.19 -0.20
C MET A 129 14.70 -13.44 0.13
N PHE A 130 15.99 -13.31 0.39
CA PHE A 130 16.93 -14.43 0.60
C PHE A 130 16.91 -15.43 -0.57
N LEU A 131 16.77 -14.93 -1.80
CA LEU A 131 16.76 -15.72 -3.02
C LEU A 131 18.07 -15.56 -3.80
N HIS A 132 18.46 -16.64 -4.51
CA HIS A 132 19.49 -16.50 -5.53
C HIS A 132 18.98 -15.62 -6.69
N ARG A 133 19.85 -14.78 -7.26
CA ARG A 133 19.50 -13.87 -8.36
C ARG A 133 18.77 -14.57 -9.52
N ASN A 134 19.25 -15.75 -9.93
CA ASN A 134 18.64 -16.49 -11.04
C ASN A 134 17.22 -16.99 -10.70
N THR A 135 16.97 -17.38 -9.46
CA THR A 135 15.64 -17.76 -8.99
C THR A 135 14.66 -16.59 -9.06
N LEU A 136 15.11 -15.39 -8.66
CA LEU A 136 14.29 -14.19 -8.78
C LEU A 136 13.98 -13.87 -10.25
N VAL A 137 14.99 -13.90 -11.12
CA VAL A 137 14.81 -13.64 -12.56
C VAL A 137 13.80 -14.63 -13.15
N TYR A 138 13.96 -15.91 -12.87
CA TYR A 138 13.02 -16.96 -13.32
C TYR A 138 11.58 -16.69 -12.85
N ARG A 139 11.38 -16.27 -11.59
CA ARG A 139 10.06 -15.93 -11.09
C ARG A 139 9.43 -14.72 -11.81
N LEU A 140 10.24 -13.68 -12.07
CA LEU A 140 9.77 -12.52 -12.83
C LEU A 140 9.42 -12.87 -14.27
N GLU A 141 10.22 -13.73 -14.92
CA GLU A 141 9.92 -14.24 -16.26
C GLU A 141 8.61 -15.03 -16.31
N LYS A 142 8.34 -15.88 -15.32
CA LYS A 142 7.04 -16.56 -15.22
C LYS A 142 5.85 -15.60 -15.10
N ILE A 143 5.97 -14.54 -14.30
CA ILE A 143 4.94 -13.51 -14.21
C ILE A 143 4.75 -12.83 -15.57
N ASN A 144 5.85 -12.49 -16.25
CA ASN A 144 5.82 -11.83 -17.56
C ASN A 144 5.15 -12.72 -18.63
N GLU A 145 5.42 -14.03 -18.62
CA GLU A 145 4.78 -14.99 -19.53
C GLU A 145 3.26 -15.04 -19.34
N ILE A 146 2.77 -15.08 -18.11
CA ILE A 146 1.34 -15.14 -17.81
C ILE A 146 0.66 -13.81 -18.19
N LEU A 147 1.27 -12.69 -17.85
CA LEU A 147 0.68 -11.37 -18.07
C LEU A 147 0.85 -10.86 -19.50
N GLY A 148 1.90 -11.28 -20.20
CA GLY A 148 2.23 -10.83 -21.55
C GLY A 148 2.96 -9.48 -21.60
N PHE A 149 3.56 -9.03 -20.47
CA PHE A 149 4.35 -7.79 -20.42
C PHE A 149 5.50 -7.90 -19.39
N ASP A 150 6.54 -7.07 -19.57
CA ASP A 150 7.73 -7.11 -18.71
C ASP A 150 7.61 -6.19 -17.49
N LEU A 151 7.72 -6.77 -16.30
CA LEU A 151 7.70 -6.05 -15.02
C LEU A 151 8.91 -5.13 -14.80
N LYS A 152 9.97 -5.24 -15.60
CA LYS A 152 11.09 -4.30 -15.52
C LYS A 152 10.74 -2.92 -16.11
N ASN A 153 9.69 -2.84 -16.92
CA ASN A 153 9.14 -1.58 -17.37
C ASN A 153 8.27 -0.96 -16.27
N PHE A 154 8.51 0.32 -15.96
CA PHE A 154 7.81 1.03 -14.87
C PHE A 154 6.29 1.08 -15.07
N GLU A 155 5.81 1.37 -16.30
CA GLU A 155 4.38 1.47 -16.58
C GLU A 155 3.68 0.13 -16.35
N ASN A 156 4.29 -0.96 -16.81
CA ASN A 156 3.81 -2.32 -16.61
C ASN A 156 3.81 -2.70 -15.12
N ALA A 157 4.89 -2.35 -14.40
CA ALA A 157 5.01 -2.57 -12.98
C ALA A 157 3.94 -1.82 -12.19
N MET A 158 3.61 -0.60 -12.58
CA MET A 158 2.53 0.20 -11.99
C MET A 158 1.16 -0.49 -12.18
N ILE A 159 0.84 -0.94 -13.38
CA ILE A 159 -0.41 -1.68 -13.66
C ILE A 159 -0.46 -2.98 -12.86
N PHE A 160 0.63 -3.75 -12.84
CA PHE A 160 0.72 -4.95 -12.02
C PHE A 160 0.48 -4.66 -10.53
N TYR A 161 1.14 -3.64 -9.99
CA TYR A 161 1.00 -3.24 -8.59
C TYR A 161 -0.46 -2.92 -8.24
N LEU A 162 -1.11 -2.06 -9.02
CA LEU A 162 -2.50 -1.66 -8.80
C LEU A 162 -3.44 -2.87 -8.91
N SER A 163 -3.23 -3.73 -9.91
CA SER A 163 -4.05 -4.92 -10.14
C SER A 163 -3.94 -5.93 -8.98
N VAL A 164 -2.71 -6.23 -8.55
CA VAL A 164 -2.46 -7.21 -7.48
C VAL A 164 -2.94 -6.67 -6.13
N LYS A 165 -2.67 -5.40 -5.82
CA LYS A 165 -3.13 -4.78 -4.58
C LYS A 165 -4.66 -4.70 -4.54
N SER A 166 -5.32 -4.31 -5.63
CA SER A 166 -6.77 -4.31 -5.73
C SER A 166 -7.35 -5.73 -5.58
N TYR A 167 -6.71 -6.73 -6.18
CA TYR A 167 -7.11 -8.13 -6.02
C TYR A 167 -7.05 -8.58 -4.56
N PHE A 168 -5.96 -8.33 -3.85
CA PHE A 168 -5.83 -8.73 -2.44
C PHE A 168 -6.80 -7.99 -1.53
N LEU A 169 -7.04 -6.69 -1.77
CA LEU A 169 -7.93 -5.90 -0.93
C LEU A 169 -9.42 -6.23 -1.14
N TYR A 170 -9.85 -6.49 -2.37
CA TYR A 170 -11.27 -6.48 -2.69
C TYR A 170 -11.79 -7.78 -3.34
N LYS A 171 -10.94 -8.56 -3.98
CA LYS A 171 -11.36 -9.73 -4.78
C LYS A 171 -10.96 -11.07 -4.18
N LYS A 172 -9.95 -11.10 -3.31
CA LYS A 172 -9.54 -12.29 -2.60
C LYS A 172 -10.44 -12.47 -1.37
N ILE A 173 -11.45 -13.32 -1.51
CA ILE A 173 -12.35 -13.78 -0.43
C ILE A 173 -12.01 -15.24 -0.12
#